data_5cf28327bdbdc037933197d7c749da49
#
_entry.id   5cf28327bdbdc037933197d7c749da49
#
_cell.length_a   1.000
_cell.length_b   1.000
_cell.length_c   1.000
_cell.angle_alpha   90.00
_cell.angle_beta   90.00
_cell.angle_gamma   90.00
#
_symmetry.space_group_name_H-M   'P 1'
#
loop_
_entity.id
_entity.type
_entity.pdbx_description
1 polymer ?
#
loop_
_entity_poly.entity_id
_entity_poly.type
_entity_poly.pdbx_seq_one_letter_code
_entity_poly.pdbx_strand_id
1 'polypeptide(L)'
;VNFAVPRAQLREETVKLARKLMTKNPRALRAAKEVYKMCRNMDYWQAEDYLAAKQTALSSTDPERGREKGIKQFIDDKTYRPGFGAYNRKG
;
A
#
# COMPACT_ATOMS: atom_id res chain seq x y z
N VAL A 1 14.74 6.61 7.24
CA VAL A 1 15.64 5.58 6.65
C VAL A 1 15.16 4.20 7.06
N ASN A 2 14.79 3.38 6.07
CA ASN A 2 14.29 2.03 6.35
C ASN A 2 15.44 1.05 6.60
N PHE A 3 16.52 1.18 5.85
CA PHE A 3 17.73 0.37 6.02
C PHE A 3 18.88 0.99 5.24
N ALA A 4 20.07 0.59 5.58
CA ALA A 4 21.30 1.06 4.93
C ALA A 4 22.05 -0.13 4.35
N VAL A 5 22.70 0.08 3.19
CA VAL A 5 23.45 -0.97 2.51
C VAL A 5 24.81 -0.43 2.06
N PRO A 6 25.82 -1.31 1.85
CA PRO A 6 27.10 -0.90 1.27
C PRO A 6 26.88 -0.23 -0.09
N ARG A 7 27.69 0.79 -0.39
CA ARG A 7 27.56 1.56 -1.62
C ARG A 7 27.56 0.69 -2.89
N ALA A 8 28.35 -0.35 -2.90
CA ALA A 8 28.42 -1.26 -4.05
C ALA A 8 27.12 -1.99 -4.32
N GLN A 9 26.23 -2.11 -3.32
CA GLN A 9 24.95 -2.81 -3.43
C GLN A 9 23.76 -1.85 -3.54
N LEU A 10 24.00 -0.55 -3.51
CA LEU A 10 22.94 0.45 -3.47
C LEU A 10 21.95 0.33 -4.65
N ARG A 11 22.49 0.23 -5.86
CA ARG A 11 21.65 0.12 -7.06
C ARG A 11 20.79 -1.15 -7.05
N GLU A 12 21.42 -2.26 -6.72
CA GLU A 12 20.76 -3.57 -6.68
C GLU A 12 19.63 -3.58 -5.65
N GLU A 13 19.90 -3.09 -4.45
CA GLU A 13 18.90 -3.03 -3.39
C GLU A 13 17.77 -2.03 -3.70
N THR A 14 18.10 -0.93 -4.37
CA THR A 14 17.09 0.04 -4.81
C THR A 14 16.14 -0.56 -5.83
N VAL A 15 16.66 -1.28 -6.82
CA VAL A 15 15.85 -1.96 -7.83
C VAL A 15 14.98 -3.04 -7.18
N LYS A 16 15.53 -3.78 -6.25
CA LYS A 16 14.81 -4.81 -5.51
C LYS A 16 13.62 -4.24 -4.74
N LEU A 17 13.83 -3.11 -4.05
CA LEU A 17 12.75 -2.42 -3.34
C LEU A 17 11.68 -1.89 -4.30
N ALA A 18 12.10 -1.31 -5.42
CA ALA A 18 11.17 -0.82 -6.43
C ALA A 18 10.30 -1.95 -6.98
N ARG A 19 10.88 -3.10 -7.28
CA ARG A 19 10.12 -4.26 -7.75
C ARG A 19 9.14 -4.76 -6.71
N LYS A 20 9.52 -4.74 -5.45
CA LYS A 20 8.63 -5.10 -4.34
C LYS A 20 7.41 -4.16 -4.28
N LEU A 21 7.63 -2.85 -4.43
CA LEU A 21 6.55 -1.88 -4.47
C LEU A 21 5.61 -2.10 -5.66
N MET A 22 6.15 -2.54 -6.79
CA MET A 22 5.35 -2.82 -7.99
C MET A 22 4.40 -4.00 -7.82
N THR A 23 4.60 -4.83 -6.81
CA THR A 23 3.68 -5.94 -6.49
C THR A 23 2.44 -5.48 -5.72
N LYS A 24 2.42 -4.24 -5.27
CA LYS A 24 1.31 -3.67 -4.51
C LYS A 24 0.32 -2.96 -5.42
N ASN A 25 -0.89 -2.72 -4.92
CA ASN A 25 -1.88 -1.94 -5.65
C ASN A 25 -1.39 -0.48 -5.79
N PRO A 26 -1.20 0.02 -7.02
CA PRO A 26 -0.64 1.36 -7.23
C PRO A 26 -1.55 2.49 -6.73
N ARG A 27 -2.86 2.30 -6.78
CA ARG A 27 -3.80 3.32 -6.30
C ARG A 27 -3.78 3.40 -4.78
N ALA A 28 -3.66 2.26 -4.11
CA ALA A 28 -3.53 2.22 -2.66
C ALA A 28 -2.23 2.87 -2.19
N LEU A 29 -1.11 2.62 -2.88
CA LEU A 29 0.17 3.26 -2.56
C LEU A 29 0.10 4.77 -2.72
N ARG A 30 -0.52 5.25 -3.79
CA ARG A 30 -0.70 6.68 -4.04
C ARG A 30 -1.58 7.32 -2.97
N ALA A 31 -2.70 6.66 -2.64
CA ALA A 31 -3.61 7.15 -1.62
C ALA A 31 -2.94 7.23 -0.25
N ALA A 32 -2.17 6.23 0.13
CA ALA A 32 -1.44 6.21 1.39
C ALA A 32 -0.45 7.39 1.48
N LYS A 33 0.25 7.67 0.39
CA LYS A 33 1.20 8.78 0.35
C LYS A 33 0.49 10.13 0.44
N GLU A 34 -0.64 10.29 -0.23
CA GLU A 34 -1.44 11.51 -0.16
C GLU A 34 -2.00 11.72 1.25
N VAL A 35 -2.51 10.68 1.87
CA VAL A 35 -2.99 10.73 3.26
C VAL A 35 -1.88 11.19 4.19
N TYR A 36 -0.69 10.61 4.08
CA TYR A 36 0.45 11.00 4.89
C TYR A 36 0.78 12.48 4.74
N LYS A 37 0.81 12.97 3.49
CA LYS A 37 1.14 14.39 3.23
C LYS A 37 0.10 15.33 3.81
N MET A 38 -1.17 15.02 3.63
CA MET A 38 -2.26 15.92 4.04
C MET A 38 -2.49 15.89 5.55
N CYS A 39 -2.45 14.71 6.16
CA CYS A 39 -2.78 14.56 7.56
C CYS A 39 -1.73 15.15 8.51
N ARG A 40 -0.52 15.43 8.03
CA ARG A 40 0.52 16.05 8.85
C ARG A 40 0.13 17.41 9.43
N ASN A 41 -0.76 18.13 8.76
CA ASN A 41 -1.18 19.47 9.14
C ASN A 41 -2.64 19.51 9.62
N MET A 42 -3.23 18.37 9.90
CA MET A 42 -4.61 18.24 10.36
C MET A 42 -4.65 17.87 11.84
N ASP A 43 -5.74 18.27 12.53
CA ASP A 43 -6.00 17.71 13.85
C ASP A 43 -6.57 16.29 13.71
N TYR A 44 -6.75 15.60 14.82
CA TYR A 44 -7.18 14.20 14.83
C TYR A 44 -8.51 14.00 14.08
N TRP A 45 -9.50 14.83 14.35
CA TRP A 45 -10.83 14.67 13.76
C TRP A 45 -10.84 14.96 12.27
N GLN A 46 -10.09 15.98 11.84
CA GLN A 46 -9.93 16.29 10.43
C GLN A 46 -9.23 15.15 9.69
N ALA A 47 -8.18 14.61 10.29
CA ALA A 47 -7.43 13.50 9.69
C ALA A 47 -8.29 12.25 9.56
N GLU A 48 -9.09 11.93 10.58
CA GLU A 48 -9.99 10.78 10.55
C GLU A 48 -11.05 10.91 9.46
N ASP A 49 -11.66 12.08 9.33
CA ASP A 49 -12.65 12.35 8.31
C ASP A 49 -12.05 12.28 6.90
N TYR A 50 -10.88 12.88 6.72
CA TYR A 50 -10.17 12.83 5.44
C TYR A 50 -9.83 11.40 5.05
N LEU A 51 -9.34 10.60 5.99
CA LEU A 51 -8.98 9.21 5.75
C LEU A 51 -10.20 8.39 5.33
N ALA A 52 -11.33 8.57 6.01
CA ALA A 52 -12.56 7.86 5.66
C ALA A 52 -13.05 8.22 4.24
N ALA A 53 -13.04 9.51 3.90
CA ALA A 53 -13.40 9.98 2.56
C ALA A 53 -12.45 9.44 1.49
N LYS A 54 -11.16 9.44 1.77
CA LYS A 54 -10.14 8.94 0.86
C LYS A 54 -10.31 7.44 0.60
N GLN A 55 -10.60 6.68 1.64
CA GLN A 55 -10.82 5.24 1.52
C GLN A 55 -12.06 4.94 0.67
N THR A 56 -13.14 5.70 0.85
CA THR A 56 -14.35 5.56 0.04
C THR A 56 -14.07 5.88 -1.43
N ALA A 57 -13.36 6.98 -1.69
CA ALA A 57 -12.98 7.37 -3.05
C ALA A 57 -12.11 6.31 -3.72
N LEU A 58 -11.14 5.76 -2.98
CA LEU A 58 -10.28 4.70 -3.50
C LEU A 58 -11.08 3.45 -3.84
N SER A 59 -11.94 3.00 -2.93
CA SER A 59 -12.74 1.78 -3.11
C SER A 59 -13.69 1.87 -4.31
N SER A 60 -14.31 3.04 -4.52
CA SER A 60 -15.27 3.22 -5.61
C SER A 60 -14.62 3.46 -6.97
N THR A 61 -13.34 3.84 -7.02
CA THR A 61 -12.66 4.17 -8.29
C THR A 61 -11.54 3.21 -8.67
N ASP A 62 -11.20 2.25 -7.82
CA ASP A 62 -10.12 1.31 -8.08
C ASP A 62 -10.56 0.22 -9.05
N PRO A 63 -10.05 0.19 -10.29
CA PRO A 63 -10.43 -0.85 -11.26
C PRO A 63 -9.91 -2.23 -10.87
N GLU A 64 -8.85 -2.28 -10.05
CA GLU A 64 -8.27 -3.53 -9.56
C GLU A 64 -9.07 -4.12 -8.40
N ARG A 65 -9.93 -3.32 -7.74
CA ARG A 65 -10.70 -3.71 -6.56
C ARG A 65 -9.79 -4.29 -5.47
N GLY A 66 -8.69 -3.58 -5.22
CA GLY A 66 -7.62 -4.07 -4.33
C GLY A 66 -8.08 -4.37 -2.91
N ARG A 67 -9.01 -3.57 -2.35
CA ARG A 67 -9.54 -3.80 -1.00
C ARG A 67 -10.26 -5.14 -0.92
N GLU A 68 -11.11 -5.42 -1.88
CA GLU A 68 -11.90 -6.66 -1.92
C GLU A 68 -10.99 -7.88 -2.16
N LYS A 69 -10.05 -7.77 -3.08
CA LYS A 69 -9.06 -8.82 -3.33
C LYS A 69 -8.19 -9.09 -2.12
N GLY A 70 -7.73 -8.02 -1.46
CA GLY A 70 -6.89 -8.16 -0.28
C GLY A 70 -7.63 -8.84 0.87
N ILE A 71 -8.86 -8.46 1.12
CA ILE A 71 -9.70 -9.08 2.14
C ILE A 71 -9.95 -10.55 1.81
N LYS A 72 -10.30 -10.84 0.57
CA LYS A 72 -10.54 -12.20 0.11
C LYS A 72 -9.30 -13.09 0.30
N GLN A 73 -8.14 -12.62 -0.14
CA GLN A 73 -6.89 -13.38 -0.05
C GLN A 73 -6.44 -13.56 1.40
N PHE A 74 -6.69 -12.58 2.26
CA PHE A 74 -6.28 -12.64 3.65
C PHE A 74 -7.23 -13.51 4.49
N ILE A 75 -8.53 -13.35 4.33
CA ILE A 75 -9.55 -13.98 5.18
C ILE A 75 -10.02 -15.31 4.59
N ASP A 76 -10.46 -15.31 3.34
CA ASP A 76 -11.06 -16.49 2.72
C ASP A 76 -10.02 -17.47 2.19
N ASP A 77 -9.13 -17.01 1.34
CA ASP A 77 -8.12 -17.86 0.69
C ASP A 77 -6.92 -18.14 1.60
N LYS A 78 -6.63 -17.22 2.53
CA LYS A 78 -5.51 -17.29 3.46
C LYS A 78 -4.15 -17.41 2.76
N THR A 79 -4.05 -16.86 1.55
CA THR A 79 -2.82 -16.87 0.76
C THR A 79 -1.98 -15.63 0.96
N TYR A 80 -2.60 -14.55 1.44
CA TYR A 80 -1.92 -13.29 1.72
C TYR A 80 -1.83 -13.07 3.23
N ARG A 81 -0.62 -13.26 3.80
CA ARG A 81 -0.34 -12.99 5.21
C ARG A 81 1.07 -12.45 5.37
N PRO A 82 1.31 -11.52 6.31
CA PRO A 82 2.66 -11.06 6.59
C PRO A 82 3.59 -12.23 6.92
N GLY A 83 4.70 -12.35 6.19
CA GLY A 83 5.68 -13.41 6.39
C GLY A 83 5.38 -14.74 5.71
N PHE A 84 4.19 -14.91 5.12
CA PHE A 84 3.82 -16.17 4.46
C PHE A 84 3.54 -16.02 2.98
N GLY A 85 2.73 -15.06 2.61
CA GLY A 85 2.39 -14.88 1.22
C GLY A 85 2.10 -13.42 0.91
N ALA A 86 2.41 -13.01 -0.31
CA ALA A 86 2.19 -11.65 -0.77
C ALA A 86 0.81 -11.48 -1.38
N TYR A 87 0.31 -10.25 -1.38
CA TYR A 87 -0.89 -9.88 -2.10
C TYR A 87 -0.72 -10.14 -3.60
N ASN A 88 -1.71 -10.79 -4.22
CA ASN A 88 -1.71 -11.07 -5.65
C ASN A 88 -2.66 -10.11 -6.37
N ARG A 89 -2.11 -9.22 -7.19
CA ARG A 89 -2.89 -8.22 -7.94
C ARG A 89 -3.83 -8.85 -8.97
N LYS A 90 -3.46 -10.00 -9.50
CA LYS A 90 -4.22 -10.69 -10.55
C LYS A 90 -5.28 -11.65 -9.98
N GLY A 91 -5.14 -11.96 -8.71
CA GLY A 91 -6.07 -12.82 -8.02
C GLY A 91 -7.39 -12.17 -7.76
#